data_f13d824c3887cc33df750853f5b17647
#
_entry.id   f13d824c3887cc33df750853f5b17647
#
_cell.length_a   1.000
_cell.length_b   1.000
_cell.length_c   1.000
_cell.angle_alpha   90.00
_cell.angle_beta   90.00
_cell.angle_gamma   90.00
#
_symmetry.space_group_name_H-M   'P 1'
#
loop_
_entity.id
_entity.type
_entity.pdbx_description
1 polymer ?
#
loop_
_entity_poly.entity_id
_entity_poly.type
_entity_poly.pdbx_seq_one_letter_code
_entity_poly.pdbx_strand_id
1 'polypeptide(L)'
;RETTSGELTLPQSFGAVALGERFSSFVTFGNFSEPTSGASGTAREIGIKVELQTETRRTTLRDGTKTPIETLRPGEKVDLIVTKDLKELGAHTLVCSATYYDAAGERKYSPQYFKFNVANPLSVRTKVRAAPRGRAFLEVCIENTTRYALLLDSARFDTVDGILAKDMTPEF
;
A
#
# COMPACT_ATOMS: atom_id res chain seq x y z
N ARG A 1 -26.99 6.63 30.63
CA ARG A 1 -26.61 5.53 29.69
C ARG A 1 -26.03 6.19 28.46
N GLU A 2 -24.71 6.31 28.44
CA GLU A 2 -24.00 6.76 27.26
C GLU A 2 -23.97 5.61 26.26
N THR A 3 -24.61 5.80 25.12
CA THR A 3 -24.45 4.94 23.95
C THR A 3 -23.12 5.31 23.32
N THR A 4 -22.08 4.54 23.61
CA THR A 4 -20.80 4.60 22.90
C THR A 4 -21.09 4.11 21.48
N SER A 5 -21.22 5.02 20.53
CA SER A 5 -21.21 4.67 19.11
C SER A 5 -19.80 4.14 18.81
N GLY A 6 -19.68 2.84 18.57
CA GLY A 6 -18.43 2.21 18.22
C GLY A 6 -18.02 2.54 16.78
N GLU A 7 -17.77 3.81 16.50
CA GLU A 7 -17.17 4.21 15.22
C GLU A 7 -15.71 3.76 15.19
N LEU A 8 -15.38 2.88 14.28
CA LEU A 8 -14.02 2.49 14.01
C LEU A 8 -13.25 3.67 13.40
N THR A 9 -12.40 4.31 14.19
CA THR A 9 -11.55 5.39 13.70
C THR A 9 -10.29 4.78 13.08
N LEU A 10 -10.17 4.83 11.76
CA LEU A 10 -8.98 4.39 11.05
C LEU A 10 -7.94 5.52 11.00
N PRO A 11 -6.63 5.21 11.12
CA PRO A 11 -5.58 6.21 11.00
C PRO A 11 -5.57 6.80 9.58
N GLN A 12 -5.36 8.11 9.49
CA GLN A 12 -5.27 8.82 8.19
C GLN A 12 -3.91 8.68 7.49
N SER A 13 -2.93 8.08 8.15
CA SER A 13 -1.61 7.82 7.57
C SER A 13 -1.33 6.33 7.53
N PHE A 14 -0.59 5.89 6.50
CA PHE A 14 -0.24 4.47 6.35
C PHE A 14 0.90 4.02 7.27
N GLY A 15 1.52 4.94 8.04
CA GLY A 15 2.61 4.63 8.93
C GLY A 15 3.87 4.18 8.21
N ALA A 16 4.66 3.33 8.87
CA ALA A 16 5.83 2.67 8.28
C ALA A 16 5.38 1.38 7.60
N VAL A 17 5.62 1.27 6.31
CA VAL A 17 5.26 0.10 5.50
C VAL A 17 6.54 -0.59 5.04
N ALA A 18 6.60 -1.91 5.15
CA ALA A 18 7.78 -2.68 4.79
C ALA A 18 7.66 -3.33 3.40
N LEU A 19 8.81 -3.53 2.77
CA LEU A 19 8.90 -4.29 1.53
C LEU A 19 8.42 -5.73 1.75
N GLY A 20 7.60 -6.25 0.85
CA GLY A 20 7.01 -7.58 0.95
C GLY A 20 5.68 -7.62 1.71
N GLU A 21 5.29 -6.55 2.38
CA GLU A 21 3.98 -6.48 3.03
C GLU A 21 2.85 -6.37 2.03
N ARG A 22 1.68 -6.89 2.43
CA ARG A 22 0.43 -6.64 1.72
C ARG A 22 -0.17 -5.33 2.20
N PHE A 23 -0.03 -4.30 1.38
CA PHE A 23 -0.74 -3.04 1.57
C PHE A 23 -2.25 -3.27 1.44
N SER A 24 -3.01 -2.82 2.41
CA SER A 24 -4.47 -2.83 2.38
C SER A 24 -4.99 -1.49 2.86
N SER A 25 -5.89 -0.89 2.09
CA SER A 25 -6.47 0.41 2.43
C SER A 25 -7.97 0.40 2.23
N PHE A 26 -8.67 0.97 3.19
CA PHE A 26 -10.08 1.30 3.11
C PHE A 26 -10.22 2.72 2.56
N VAL A 27 -10.97 2.87 1.48
CA VAL A 27 -11.17 4.14 0.78
C VAL A 27 -12.65 4.44 0.69
N THR A 28 -13.06 5.60 1.19
CA THR A 28 -14.43 6.07 1.14
C THR A 28 -14.54 7.24 0.18
N PHE A 29 -15.46 7.15 -0.77
CA PHE A 29 -15.89 8.27 -1.61
C PHE A 29 -17.25 8.72 -1.14
N GLY A 30 -17.36 9.96 -0.67
CA GLY A 30 -18.63 10.53 -0.18
C GLY A 30 -19.02 11.78 -0.92
N ASN A 31 -20.31 12.00 -1.09
CA ASN A 31 -20.86 13.28 -1.51
C ASN A 31 -21.16 14.13 -0.27
N PHE A 32 -20.30 15.09 0.01
CA PHE A 32 -20.40 15.99 1.16
C PHE A 32 -21.01 17.36 0.78
N SER A 33 -21.68 17.45 -0.37
CA SER A 33 -22.37 18.67 -0.76
C SER A 33 -23.46 19.01 0.28
N GLU A 34 -23.49 20.28 0.70
CA GLU A 34 -24.64 20.72 1.50
C GLU A 34 -25.87 20.89 0.58
N PRO A 35 -27.03 20.42 1.02
CA PRO A 35 -28.26 20.64 0.29
C PRO A 35 -28.60 22.14 0.37
N THR A 36 -28.18 22.90 -0.65
CA THR A 36 -28.61 24.28 -0.84
C THR A 36 -30.03 24.29 -1.38
N SER A 37 -30.87 25.15 -0.83
CA SER A 37 -32.27 25.31 -1.27
C SER A 37 -32.33 25.56 -2.77
N GLY A 38 -32.82 24.57 -3.53
CA GLY A 38 -33.06 24.65 -4.97
C GLY A 38 -32.18 23.80 -5.88
N ALA A 39 -31.03 23.27 -5.40
CA ALA A 39 -30.21 22.34 -6.17
C ALA A 39 -30.08 21.01 -5.41
N SER A 40 -30.28 19.88 -6.07
CA SER A 40 -30.32 18.56 -5.41
C SER A 40 -28.96 18.13 -4.87
N GLY A 41 -27.86 18.80 -5.20
CA GLY A 41 -26.50 18.44 -4.81
C GLY A 41 -26.06 17.01 -5.23
N THR A 42 -26.88 16.32 -6.00
CA THR A 42 -26.66 14.93 -6.41
C THR A 42 -25.62 14.87 -7.51
N ALA A 43 -24.57 14.09 -7.29
CA ALA A 43 -23.62 13.73 -8.32
C ALA A 43 -24.14 12.59 -9.18
N ARG A 44 -23.81 12.60 -10.48
CA ARG A 44 -24.25 11.59 -11.45
C ARG A 44 -23.06 11.00 -12.20
N GLU A 45 -23.23 9.77 -12.67
CA GLU A 45 -22.26 9.01 -13.47
C GLU A 45 -20.87 9.02 -12.83
N ILE A 46 -20.80 8.58 -11.57
CA ILE A 46 -19.57 8.65 -10.78
C ILE A 46 -18.64 7.48 -11.15
N GLY A 47 -17.56 7.79 -11.86
CA GLY A 47 -16.48 6.86 -12.18
C GLY A 47 -15.37 6.97 -11.14
N ILE A 48 -15.20 5.93 -10.33
CA ILE A 48 -14.17 5.88 -9.28
C ILE A 48 -12.95 5.12 -9.80
N LYS A 49 -11.75 5.66 -9.59
CA LYS A 49 -10.49 5.01 -9.93
C LYS A 49 -9.51 5.12 -8.78
N VAL A 50 -8.87 4.00 -8.44
CA VAL A 50 -7.81 3.93 -7.43
C VAL A 50 -6.57 3.33 -8.05
N GLU A 51 -5.45 4.05 -7.95
CA GLU A 51 -4.17 3.67 -8.53
C GLU A 51 -3.06 3.77 -7.49
N LEU A 52 -2.08 2.88 -7.56
CA LEU A 52 -0.84 2.99 -6.82
C LEU A 52 0.27 3.40 -7.78
N GLN A 53 0.91 4.52 -7.48
CA GLN A 53 2.00 5.09 -8.26
C GLN A 53 3.31 4.98 -7.48
N THR A 54 4.34 4.47 -8.15
CA THR A 54 5.75 4.49 -7.73
C THR A 54 6.54 5.39 -8.68
N GLU A 55 7.85 5.52 -8.47
CA GLU A 55 8.73 6.24 -9.38
C GLU A 55 8.78 5.59 -10.77
N THR A 56 8.62 4.26 -10.84
CA THR A 56 8.82 3.47 -12.06
C THR A 56 7.53 3.15 -12.79
N ARG A 57 6.41 3.05 -12.08
CA ARG A 57 5.14 2.61 -12.68
C ARG A 57 3.90 3.16 -11.96
N ARG A 58 2.78 3.04 -12.69
CA ARG A 58 1.42 3.26 -12.17
C ARG A 58 0.64 1.95 -12.33
N THR A 59 0.09 1.47 -11.23
CA THR A 59 -0.72 0.24 -11.18
C THR A 59 -2.15 0.59 -10.81
N THR A 60 -3.12 0.21 -11.63
CA THR A 60 -4.54 0.38 -11.31
C THR A 60 -4.96 -0.71 -10.33
N LEU A 61 -5.49 -0.32 -9.17
CA LEU A 61 -6.02 -1.22 -8.14
C LEU A 61 -7.53 -1.41 -8.30
N ARG A 62 -8.23 -0.36 -8.70
CA ARG A 62 -9.67 -0.37 -9.00
C ARG A 62 -9.96 0.61 -10.13
N ASP A 63 -10.77 0.17 -11.08
CA ASP A 63 -11.28 1.02 -12.16
C ASP A 63 -12.78 0.78 -12.34
N GLY A 64 -13.59 1.74 -11.88
CA GLY A 64 -15.04 1.78 -12.03
C GLY A 64 -15.50 2.81 -13.06
N THR A 65 -14.59 3.35 -13.88
CA THR A 65 -14.94 4.38 -14.88
C THR A 65 -15.78 3.84 -16.03
N LYS A 66 -15.67 2.54 -16.31
CA LYS A 66 -16.48 1.87 -17.36
C LYS A 66 -17.87 1.46 -16.89
N THR A 67 -18.06 1.36 -15.58
CA THR A 67 -19.33 1.02 -14.92
C THR A 67 -19.61 2.05 -13.83
N PRO A 68 -19.91 3.30 -14.21
CA PRO A 68 -20.11 4.36 -13.24
C PRO A 68 -21.33 4.12 -12.36
N ILE A 69 -21.27 4.66 -11.15
CA ILE A 69 -22.42 4.69 -10.24
C ILE A 69 -23.38 5.76 -10.79
N GLU A 70 -24.63 5.41 -10.99
CA GLU A 70 -25.59 6.30 -11.64
C GLU A 70 -25.79 7.60 -10.88
N THR A 71 -25.96 7.52 -9.55
CA THR A 71 -26.21 8.69 -8.70
C THR A 71 -25.58 8.51 -7.32
N LEU A 72 -25.15 9.61 -6.72
CA LEU A 72 -24.71 9.69 -5.33
C LEU A 72 -25.29 10.96 -4.71
N ARG A 73 -26.23 10.82 -3.80
CA ARG A 73 -26.93 11.94 -3.14
C ARG A 73 -26.05 12.53 -2.05
N PRO A 74 -26.31 13.79 -1.62
CA PRO A 74 -25.65 14.35 -0.46
C PRO A 74 -25.75 13.43 0.77
N GLY A 75 -24.60 13.18 1.42
CA GLY A 75 -24.47 12.27 2.56
C GLY A 75 -24.26 10.80 2.20
N GLU A 76 -24.50 10.38 0.95
CA GLU A 76 -24.22 9.00 0.53
C GLU A 76 -22.71 8.78 0.32
N LYS A 77 -22.29 7.55 0.59
CA LYS A 77 -20.87 7.12 0.53
C LYS A 77 -20.75 5.80 -0.22
N VAL A 78 -19.59 5.60 -0.83
CA VAL A 78 -19.17 4.35 -1.46
C VAL A 78 -17.84 3.94 -0.87
N ASP A 79 -17.80 2.74 -0.32
CA ASP A 79 -16.64 2.18 0.36
C ASP A 79 -15.97 1.13 -0.51
N LEU A 80 -14.64 1.19 -0.55
CA LEU A 80 -13.81 0.26 -1.31
C LEU A 80 -12.65 -0.23 -0.44
N ILE A 81 -12.29 -1.50 -0.58
CA ILE A 81 -11.04 -2.04 -0.07
C ILE A 81 -10.12 -2.29 -1.26
N VAL A 82 -8.92 -1.77 -1.19
CA VAL A 82 -7.86 -2.01 -2.18
C VAL A 82 -6.68 -2.67 -1.52
N THR A 83 -6.10 -3.66 -2.19
CA THR A 83 -4.96 -4.42 -1.70
C THR A 83 -3.87 -4.51 -2.75
N LYS A 84 -2.60 -4.53 -2.32
CA LYS A 84 -1.45 -4.70 -3.20
C LYS A 84 -0.25 -5.24 -2.42
N ASP A 85 0.40 -6.27 -2.95
CA ASP A 85 1.70 -6.70 -2.42
C ASP A 85 2.78 -5.70 -2.87
N LEU A 86 3.52 -5.14 -1.91
CA LEU A 86 4.54 -4.12 -2.16
C LEU A 86 5.87 -4.79 -2.50
N LYS A 87 6.35 -4.55 -3.71
CA LYS A 87 7.58 -5.17 -4.24
C LYS A 87 8.66 -4.15 -4.61
N GLU A 88 8.43 -2.88 -4.35
CA GLU A 88 9.35 -1.79 -4.65
C GLU A 88 9.61 -0.97 -3.40
N LEU A 89 10.85 -0.55 -3.23
CA LEU A 89 11.26 0.38 -2.18
C LEU A 89 10.96 1.83 -2.59
N GLY A 90 10.94 2.72 -1.61
CA GLY A 90 10.86 4.16 -1.83
C GLY A 90 9.45 4.71 -1.80
N ALA A 91 9.29 5.86 -2.47
CA ALA A 91 8.06 6.63 -2.41
C ALA A 91 6.91 5.99 -3.20
N HIS A 92 5.78 5.86 -2.54
CA HIS A 92 4.53 5.38 -3.12
C HIS A 92 3.45 6.44 -2.94
N THR A 93 2.56 6.55 -3.92
CA THR A 93 1.40 7.44 -3.85
C THR A 93 0.15 6.65 -4.22
N LEU A 94 -0.79 6.53 -3.28
CA LEU A 94 -2.14 6.05 -3.58
C LEU A 94 -2.92 7.24 -4.15
N VAL A 95 -3.38 7.10 -5.39
CA VAL A 95 -4.18 8.10 -6.09
C VAL A 95 -5.62 7.62 -6.13
N CYS A 96 -6.49 8.32 -5.41
CA CYS A 96 -7.93 8.07 -5.39
C CYS A 96 -8.60 9.19 -6.18
N SER A 97 -9.30 8.87 -7.26
CA SER A 97 -9.95 9.87 -8.09
C SER A 97 -11.38 9.51 -8.42
N ALA A 98 -12.21 10.53 -8.51
CA ALA A 98 -13.59 10.44 -8.99
C ALA A 98 -13.81 11.39 -10.16
N THR A 99 -14.49 10.89 -11.20
CA THR A 99 -15.08 11.74 -12.26
C THR A 99 -16.58 11.67 -12.10
N TYR A 100 -17.26 12.79 -12.18
CA TYR A 100 -18.71 12.83 -12.02
C TYR A 100 -19.30 14.07 -12.71
N TYR A 101 -20.60 14.05 -12.91
CA TYR A 101 -21.35 15.25 -13.27
C TYR A 101 -22.01 15.84 -12.03
N ASP A 102 -21.82 17.13 -11.80
CA ASP A 102 -22.45 17.84 -10.70
C ASP A 102 -23.94 18.16 -10.98
N ALA A 103 -24.60 18.84 -10.03
CA ALA A 103 -26.00 19.24 -10.18
C ALA A 103 -26.26 20.17 -11.37
N ALA A 104 -25.28 20.95 -11.80
CA ALA A 104 -25.36 21.82 -12.97
C ALA A 104 -25.12 21.06 -14.30
N GLY A 105 -24.76 19.77 -14.24
CA GLY A 105 -24.43 18.96 -15.40
C GLY A 105 -23.00 19.17 -15.91
N GLU A 106 -22.14 19.81 -15.13
CA GLU A 106 -20.74 19.97 -15.46
C GLU A 106 -19.94 18.75 -15.03
N ARG A 107 -19.02 18.29 -15.91
CA ARG A 107 -18.11 17.20 -15.59
C ARG A 107 -17.00 17.69 -14.67
N LYS A 108 -16.85 17.02 -13.54
CA LYS A 108 -15.82 17.31 -12.53
C LYS A 108 -14.84 16.14 -12.41
N TYR A 109 -13.61 16.47 -11.99
CA TYR A 109 -12.57 15.51 -11.65
C TYR A 109 -11.99 15.87 -10.28
N SER A 110 -12.06 14.94 -9.35
CA SER A 110 -11.60 15.13 -7.96
C SER A 110 -10.54 14.09 -7.62
N PRO A 111 -9.26 14.41 -7.70
CA PRO A 111 -8.18 13.53 -7.27
C PRO A 111 -7.80 13.80 -5.81
N GLN A 112 -7.39 12.73 -5.10
CA GLN A 112 -6.76 12.79 -3.80
C GLN A 112 -5.49 11.94 -3.82
N TYR A 113 -4.43 12.43 -3.15
CA TYR A 113 -3.11 11.83 -3.17
C TYR A 113 -2.65 11.50 -1.74
N PHE A 114 -2.38 10.23 -1.47
CA PHE A 114 -1.90 9.76 -0.17
C PHE A 114 -0.51 9.17 -0.35
N LYS A 115 0.49 9.84 0.21
CA LYS A 115 1.90 9.45 0.08
C LYS A 115 2.35 8.62 1.26
N PHE A 116 3.14 7.58 1.00
CA PHE A 116 3.83 6.79 2.01
C PHE A 116 5.17 6.29 1.45
N ASN A 117 6.03 5.81 2.36
CA ASN A 117 7.33 5.26 1.97
C ASN A 117 7.41 3.79 2.34
N VAL A 118 7.94 2.98 1.41
CA VAL A 118 8.21 1.56 1.63
C VAL A 118 9.69 1.39 1.89
N ALA A 119 10.02 0.85 3.07
CA ALA A 119 11.38 0.63 3.52
C ALA A 119 11.70 -0.86 3.59
N ASN A 120 12.99 -1.20 3.53
CA ASN A 120 13.42 -2.57 3.78
C ASN A 120 13.44 -2.82 5.30
N PRO A 121 12.70 -3.81 5.80
CA PRO A 121 12.66 -4.13 7.24
C PRO A 121 13.95 -4.78 7.74
N LEU A 122 14.77 -5.31 6.82
CA LEU A 122 16.02 -5.99 7.12
C LEU A 122 17.20 -5.32 6.43
N SER A 123 18.29 -5.12 7.17
CA SER A 123 19.60 -4.82 6.60
C SER A 123 20.43 -6.09 6.57
N VAL A 124 20.91 -6.46 5.38
CA VAL A 124 21.74 -7.66 5.19
C VAL A 124 23.14 -7.22 4.78
N ARG A 125 24.12 -7.57 5.59
CA ARG A 125 25.53 -7.33 5.30
C ARG A 125 26.26 -8.65 5.16
N THR A 126 27.12 -8.74 4.14
CA THR A 126 27.89 -9.93 3.85
C THR A 126 29.39 -9.63 3.86
N LYS A 127 30.18 -10.60 4.31
CA LYS A 127 31.63 -10.55 4.26
C LYS A 127 32.15 -11.90 3.83
N VAL A 128 33.02 -11.89 2.82
CA VAL A 128 33.69 -13.09 2.31
C VAL A 128 35.12 -13.10 2.77
N ARG A 129 35.56 -14.21 3.33
CA ARG A 129 36.95 -14.45 3.71
C ARG A 129 37.48 -15.67 2.98
N ALA A 130 38.54 -15.47 2.19
CA ALA A 130 39.25 -16.59 1.55
C ALA A 130 39.91 -17.49 2.59
N ALA A 131 39.88 -18.80 2.34
CA ALA A 131 40.52 -19.81 3.15
C ALA A 131 41.38 -20.74 2.23
N PRO A 132 42.38 -21.47 2.77
CA PRO A 132 43.19 -22.38 1.99
C PRO A 132 42.38 -23.47 1.26
N ARG A 133 42.94 -24.02 0.20
CA ARG A 133 42.37 -25.13 -0.58
C ARG A 133 41.06 -24.78 -1.32
N GLY A 134 40.97 -23.57 -1.89
CA GLY A 134 39.83 -23.14 -2.68
C GLY A 134 38.54 -22.98 -1.87
N ARG A 135 38.64 -22.75 -0.57
CA ARG A 135 37.48 -22.52 0.33
C ARG A 135 37.31 -21.03 0.61
N ALA A 136 36.11 -20.65 0.99
CA ALA A 136 35.81 -19.34 1.52
C ALA A 136 34.77 -19.43 2.64
N PHE A 137 34.84 -18.52 3.58
CA PHE A 137 33.79 -18.32 4.58
C PHE A 137 32.95 -17.12 4.17
N LEU A 138 31.64 -17.30 4.16
CA LEU A 138 30.68 -16.22 4.00
C LEU A 138 30.05 -15.95 5.37
N GLU A 139 30.30 -14.75 5.89
CA GLU A 139 29.60 -14.22 7.06
C GLU A 139 28.41 -13.41 6.58
N VAL A 140 27.23 -13.65 7.13
CA VAL A 140 26.01 -12.89 6.87
C VAL A 140 25.50 -12.32 8.18
N CYS A 141 25.34 -11.00 8.22
CA CYS A 141 24.74 -10.30 9.35
C CYS A 141 23.37 -9.75 8.90
N ILE A 142 22.30 -10.19 9.57
CA ILE A 142 20.95 -9.72 9.34
C ILE A 142 20.54 -8.86 10.52
N GLU A 143 20.14 -7.63 10.24
CA GLU A 143 19.76 -6.65 11.25
C GLU A 143 18.32 -6.21 11.01
N ASN A 144 17.49 -6.25 12.05
CA ASN A 144 16.16 -5.68 12.04
C ASN A 144 16.25 -4.15 12.11
N THR A 145 15.83 -3.46 11.05
CA THR A 145 15.83 -1.99 10.98
C THR A 145 14.54 -1.35 11.45
N THR A 146 13.55 -2.17 11.83
CA THR A 146 12.24 -1.71 12.30
C THR A 146 12.22 -1.48 13.81
N ARG A 147 11.15 -0.86 14.31
CA ARG A 147 10.91 -0.69 15.76
C ARG A 147 10.21 -1.91 16.39
N TYR A 148 9.82 -2.88 15.61
CA TYR A 148 9.06 -4.03 16.05
C TYR A 148 9.92 -5.28 16.02
N ALA A 149 9.60 -6.24 16.88
CA ALA A 149 10.22 -7.55 16.81
C ALA A 149 9.83 -8.25 15.50
N LEU A 150 10.79 -8.84 14.81
CA LEU A 150 10.58 -9.65 13.62
C LEU A 150 10.95 -11.10 13.95
N LEU A 151 10.11 -12.02 13.52
CA LEU A 151 10.42 -13.44 13.54
C LEU A 151 11.07 -13.82 12.20
N LEU A 152 12.30 -14.30 12.24
CA LEU A 152 12.97 -14.86 11.07
C LEU A 152 12.65 -16.37 11.03
N ASP A 153 11.77 -16.75 10.11
CA ASP A 153 11.33 -18.14 9.96
C ASP A 153 12.43 -19.02 9.37
N SER A 154 13.12 -18.52 8.35
CA SER A 154 14.21 -19.24 7.71
C SER A 154 15.21 -18.30 7.04
N ALA A 155 16.46 -18.74 6.96
CA ALA A 155 17.49 -18.11 6.14
C ALA A 155 18.13 -19.19 5.29
N ARG A 156 18.25 -18.97 3.99
CA ARG A 156 18.84 -19.92 3.05
C ARG A 156 19.87 -19.22 2.17
N PHE A 157 20.97 -19.92 1.93
CA PHE A 157 21.99 -19.52 0.97
C PHE A 157 21.93 -20.43 -0.25
N ASP A 158 21.56 -19.88 -1.38
CA ASP A 158 21.54 -20.60 -2.66
C ASP A 158 22.87 -20.40 -3.38
N THR A 159 23.55 -21.51 -3.71
CA THR A 159 24.81 -21.51 -4.44
C THR A 159 24.58 -21.63 -5.95
N VAL A 160 25.56 -21.18 -6.73
CA VAL A 160 25.62 -21.49 -8.16
C VAL A 160 26.29 -22.84 -8.39
N ASP A 161 26.12 -23.38 -9.60
CA ASP A 161 26.72 -24.65 -10.00
C ASP A 161 28.26 -24.67 -9.76
N GLY A 162 28.74 -25.75 -9.19
CA GLY A 162 30.17 -25.95 -8.89
C GLY A 162 30.63 -25.42 -7.52
N ILE A 163 29.73 -24.79 -6.73
CA ILE A 163 30.01 -24.35 -5.36
C ILE A 163 29.19 -25.19 -4.39
N LEU A 164 29.86 -25.83 -3.43
CA LEU A 164 29.20 -26.51 -2.32
C LEU A 164 29.23 -25.63 -1.09
N ALA A 165 28.07 -25.38 -0.50
CA ALA A 165 27.97 -24.65 0.76
C ALA A 165 27.67 -25.61 1.92
N LYS A 166 28.28 -25.33 3.07
CA LYS A 166 27.95 -25.98 4.35
C LYS A 166 27.57 -24.90 5.34
N ASP A 167 26.39 -25.04 5.92
CA ASP A 167 25.95 -24.18 7.02
C ASP A 167 26.83 -24.45 8.25
N MET A 168 27.41 -23.39 8.79
CA MET A 168 28.26 -23.41 9.98
C MET A 168 27.65 -22.59 11.11
N THR A 169 26.39 -22.16 10.94
CA THR A 169 25.67 -21.40 11.97
C THR A 169 25.51 -22.29 13.22
N PRO A 170 25.89 -21.83 14.42
CA PRO A 170 25.64 -22.58 15.64
C PRO A 170 24.14 -22.79 15.82
N GLU A 171 23.74 -23.99 16.18
CA GLU A 171 22.37 -24.23 16.66
C GLU A 171 22.20 -23.50 17.99
N PHE A 172 21.19 -22.64 18.10
CA PHE A 172 20.84 -21.91 19.32
C PHE A 172 19.72 -22.62 20.06
#